data_2a6486929e3e576db7050fe60ccdefbe
#
_entry.id   2a6486929e3e576db7050fe60ccdefbe
#
_cell.length_a   1.000
_cell.length_b   1.000
_cell.length_c   1.000
_cell.angle_alpha   90.00
_cell.angle_beta   90.00
_cell.angle_gamma   90.00
#
_symmetry.space_group_name_H-M   'P 1'
#
loop_
_entity.id
_entity.type
_entity.pdbx_description
1 polymer ?
#
loop_
_entity_poly.entity_id
_entity_poly.type
_entity_poly.pdbx_seq_one_letter_code
_entity_poly.pdbx_strand_id
1 'polypeptide(L)'
;MTAPVFREFLEQNPDVEIIMVSRKNFESLFADIPNVIFKGINLDDYKGIFGLRRLANELAKEFNPDFIANLHDVIRTKILDRILRRKGFKVFKINKGKEEKEELTDVWNLNKVQLKKTVERYADVFRAMGFKVELSHKLRPVPGQKSGIGLAPFAQHRGKMLPLEKSYELAKILAQKHPIYFFGGGKKETETLEKWESEIPNTKSLSGKLSLSEELQKISELELMISMDSANMHLASLVGTRCISVWGSTHPYAGFLGFGQSEDDVVQVKDLTCRPCSVFGDKECYRGDWACLEELNIQKIVKAVNL
;
A
#
# COMPACT_ATOMS: atom_id res chain seq x y z
N MET A 1 -0.56 1.48 -4.67
CA MET A 1 0.28 0.63 -5.55
C MET A 1 -0.04 0.80 -7.05
N THR A 2 -1.30 0.93 -7.48
CA THR A 2 -1.66 1.12 -8.90
C THR A 2 -1.30 2.50 -9.45
N ALA A 3 -1.44 3.57 -8.66
CA ALA A 3 -1.21 4.93 -9.12
C ALA A 3 0.22 5.19 -9.67
N PRO A 4 1.33 4.73 -9.04
CA PRO A 4 2.65 4.84 -9.64
C PRO A 4 2.77 4.09 -10.99
N VAL A 5 2.12 2.92 -11.10
CA VAL A 5 2.12 2.16 -12.36
C VAL A 5 1.36 2.91 -13.46
N PHE A 6 0.21 3.53 -13.14
CA PHE A 6 -0.54 4.34 -14.11
C PHE A 6 0.27 5.52 -14.60
N ARG A 7 0.98 6.19 -13.70
CA ARG A 7 1.83 7.33 -14.06
C ARG A 7 2.89 6.93 -15.08
N GLU A 8 3.71 5.93 -14.76
CA GLU A 8 4.79 5.50 -15.65
C GLU A 8 4.27 4.83 -16.93
N PHE A 9 3.10 4.18 -16.87
CA PHE A 9 2.43 3.66 -18.06
C PHE A 9 2.00 4.79 -19.00
N LEU A 10 1.34 5.82 -18.48
CA LEU A 10 0.85 6.95 -19.30
C LEU A 10 1.99 7.83 -19.82
N GLU A 11 3.09 7.97 -19.08
CA GLU A 11 4.30 8.64 -19.58
C GLU A 11 4.88 7.94 -20.81
N GLN A 12 4.76 6.60 -20.90
CA GLN A 12 5.22 5.79 -22.03
C GLN A 12 4.18 5.62 -23.15
N ASN A 13 2.90 5.90 -22.86
CA ASN A 13 1.77 5.75 -23.77
C ASN A 13 0.86 6.99 -23.67
N PRO A 14 1.29 8.17 -24.15
CA PRO A 14 0.60 9.45 -23.93
C PRO A 14 -0.76 9.56 -24.63
N ASP A 15 -1.02 8.74 -25.65
CA ASP A 15 -2.31 8.69 -26.36
C ASP A 15 -3.37 7.83 -25.65
N VAL A 16 -3.02 7.21 -24.52
CA VAL A 16 -3.92 6.38 -23.72
C VAL A 16 -4.60 7.22 -22.65
N GLU A 17 -5.88 6.98 -22.44
CA GLU A 17 -6.65 7.48 -21.31
C GLU A 17 -7.08 6.31 -20.41
N ILE A 18 -6.96 6.46 -19.10
CA ILE A 18 -7.41 5.47 -18.11
C ILE A 18 -8.65 5.98 -17.41
N ILE A 19 -9.74 5.21 -17.49
CA ILE A 19 -10.91 5.42 -16.62
C ILE A 19 -10.74 4.53 -15.38
N MET A 20 -10.37 5.14 -14.25
CA MET A 20 -10.20 4.43 -12.98
C MET A 20 -11.51 4.38 -12.21
N VAL A 21 -12.12 3.19 -12.16
CA VAL A 21 -13.36 2.95 -11.40
C VAL A 21 -13.03 2.46 -10.00
N SER A 22 -13.36 3.24 -8.97
CA SER A 22 -13.10 2.89 -7.58
C SER A 22 -14.06 3.60 -6.61
N ARG A 23 -13.89 3.39 -5.29
CA ARG A 23 -14.63 4.15 -4.28
C ARG A 23 -14.25 5.62 -4.33
N LYS A 24 -15.22 6.52 -4.16
CA LYS A 24 -15.04 7.99 -4.23
C LYS A 24 -13.90 8.51 -3.36
N ASN A 25 -13.72 7.95 -2.17
CA ASN A 25 -12.68 8.39 -1.23
C ASN A 25 -11.23 8.14 -1.67
N PHE A 26 -11.01 7.46 -2.79
CA PHE A 26 -9.68 7.21 -3.34
C PHE A 26 -9.30 8.12 -4.51
N GLU A 27 -10.14 9.08 -4.85
CA GLU A 27 -9.93 9.99 -5.98
C GLU A 27 -8.59 10.74 -5.89
N SER A 28 -8.25 11.25 -4.71
CA SER A 28 -7.00 11.99 -4.47
C SER A 28 -5.72 11.19 -4.73
N LEU A 29 -5.78 9.84 -4.74
CA LEU A 29 -4.62 9.00 -5.10
C LEU A 29 -4.24 9.08 -6.59
N PHE A 30 -5.12 9.62 -7.43
CA PHE A 30 -4.96 9.67 -8.88
C PHE A 30 -5.06 11.10 -9.44
N ALA A 31 -5.34 12.10 -8.59
CA ALA A 31 -5.67 13.46 -9.00
C ALA A 31 -4.53 14.19 -9.75
N ASP A 32 -3.27 13.81 -9.49
CA ASP A 32 -2.09 14.39 -10.11
C ASP A 32 -1.53 13.57 -11.30
N ILE A 33 -2.28 12.56 -11.77
CA ILE A 33 -1.87 11.72 -12.90
C ILE A 33 -2.62 12.19 -14.16
N PRO A 34 -1.92 12.80 -15.14
CA PRO A 34 -2.55 13.19 -16.39
C PRO A 34 -3.19 11.98 -17.11
N ASN A 35 -4.24 12.23 -17.87
CA ASN A 35 -4.98 11.23 -18.64
C ASN A 35 -5.60 10.11 -17.78
N VAL A 36 -5.84 10.36 -16.48
CA VAL A 36 -6.66 9.48 -15.63
C VAL A 36 -7.97 10.19 -15.32
N ILE A 37 -9.08 9.61 -15.78
CA ILE A 37 -10.43 10.01 -15.38
C ILE A 37 -10.83 9.12 -14.21
N PHE A 38 -11.12 9.71 -13.05
CA PHE A 38 -11.56 8.95 -11.89
C PHE A 38 -13.09 8.87 -11.84
N LYS A 39 -13.63 7.66 -11.96
CA LYS A 39 -15.05 7.37 -11.77
C LYS A 39 -15.30 6.82 -10.37
N GLY A 40 -15.63 7.72 -9.46
CA GLY A 40 -15.99 7.36 -8.10
C GLY A 40 -17.36 6.69 -8.02
N ILE A 41 -17.44 5.50 -7.43
CA ILE A 41 -18.70 4.78 -7.20
C ILE A 41 -18.94 4.54 -5.71
N ASN A 42 -20.22 4.52 -5.33
CA ASN A 42 -20.64 3.97 -4.06
C ASN A 42 -21.04 2.50 -4.27
N LEU A 43 -20.34 1.58 -3.62
CA LEU A 43 -20.58 0.14 -3.80
C LEU A 43 -21.95 -0.32 -3.31
N ASP A 44 -22.57 0.43 -2.39
CA ASP A 44 -23.90 0.11 -1.87
C ASP A 44 -25.01 0.28 -2.91
N ASP A 45 -24.78 1.13 -3.91
CA ASP A 45 -25.71 1.36 -5.00
C ASP A 45 -25.73 0.18 -6.00
N TYR A 46 -24.72 -0.70 -5.94
CA TYR A 46 -24.53 -1.80 -6.92
C TYR A 46 -24.47 -3.17 -6.24
N LYS A 47 -25.33 -3.40 -5.24
CA LYS A 47 -25.42 -4.69 -4.54
C LYS A 47 -26.00 -5.80 -5.43
N GLY A 48 -25.49 -7.01 -5.24
CA GLY A 48 -25.95 -8.20 -5.94
C GLY A 48 -25.67 -8.22 -7.45
N ILE A 49 -26.13 -9.25 -8.13
CA ILE A 49 -25.85 -9.46 -9.57
C ILE A 49 -26.54 -8.40 -10.45
N PHE A 50 -27.74 -7.96 -10.06
CA PHE A 50 -28.49 -6.94 -10.82
C PHE A 50 -27.82 -5.57 -10.69
N GLY A 51 -27.32 -5.21 -9.48
CA GLY A 51 -26.53 -3.99 -9.29
C GLY A 51 -25.24 -4.01 -10.11
N LEU A 52 -24.51 -5.11 -10.13
CA LEU A 52 -23.30 -5.25 -10.94
C LEU A 52 -23.60 -5.20 -12.45
N ARG A 53 -24.75 -5.76 -12.89
CA ARG A 53 -25.16 -5.65 -14.30
C ARG A 53 -25.50 -4.21 -14.69
N ARG A 54 -26.15 -3.47 -13.78
CA ARG A 54 -26.42 -2.04 -13.95
C ARG A 54 -25.11 -1.26 -14.08
N LEU A 55 -24.16 -1.45 -13.16
CA LEU A 55 -22.85 -0.82 -13.21
C LEU A 55 -22.11 -1.11 -14.52
N ALA A 56 -22.08 -2.37 -14.95
CA ALA A 56 -21.44 -2.75 -16.21
C ALA A 56 -22.09 -2.07 -17.42
N ASN A 57 -23.44 -1.90 -17.41
CA ASN A 57 -24.17 -1.21 -18.48
C ASN A 57 -23.86 0.29 -18.51
N GLU A 58 -23.84 0.93 -17.33
CA GLU A 58 -23.54 2.36 -17.19
C GLU A 58 -22.12 2.64 -17.68
N LEU A 59 -21.12 1.89 -17.18
CA LEU A 59 -19.73 2.06 -17.59
C LEU A 59 -19.50 1.82 -19.09
N ALA A 60 -20.10 0.76 -19.64
CA ALA A 60 -20.00 0.45 -21.05
C ALA A 60 -20.63 1.54 -21.93
N LYS A 61 -21.77 2.12 -21.52
CA LYS A 61 -22.47 3.19 -22.25
C LYS A 61 -21.72 4.53 -22.15
N GLU A 62 -21.20 4.84 -20.97
CA GLU A 62 -20.56 6.12 -20.69
C GLU A 62 -19.18 6.24 -21.36
N PHE A 63 -18.38 5.19 -21.31
CA PHE A 63 -16.98 5.23 -21.70
C PHE A 63 -16.64 4.42 -22.96
N ASN A 64 -17.40 3.38 -23.29
CA ASN A 64 -17.13 2.46 -24.41
C ASN A 64 -15.63 2.11 -24.58
N PRO A 65 -14.96 1.54 -23.57
CA PRO A 65 -13.51 1.38 -23.56
C PRO A 65 -13.05 0.31 -24.57
N ASP A 66 -11.86 0.48 -25.16
CA ASP A 66 -11.23 -0.52 -26.03
C ASP A 66 -10.80 -1.78 -25.25
N PHE A 67 -10.33 -1.59 -24.03
CA PHE A 67 -9.85 -2.64 -23.14
C PHE A 67 -10.36 -2.44 -21.70
N ILE A 68 -10.47 -3.54 -20.97
CA ILE A 68 -10.83 -3.52 -19.55
C ILE A 68 -9.74 -4.21 -18.74
N ALA A 69 -9.15 -3.49 -17.78
CA ALA A 69 -8.17 -3.98 -16.85
C ALA A 69 -8.80 -4.34 -15.49
N ASN A 70 -8.94 -5.62 -15.17
CA ASN A 70 -9.32 -6.05 -13.83
C ASN A 70 -8.06 -6.21 -12.96
N LEU A 71 -7.72 -5.17 -12.21
CA LEU A 71 -6.56 -5.14 -11.31
C LEU A 71 -6.89 -5.65 -9.89
N HIS A 72 -8.15 -6.04 -9.64
CA HIS A 72 -8.57 -6.46 -8.30
C HIS A 72 -8.86 -7.97 -8.18
N ASP A 73 -9.38 -8.60 -9.22
CA ASP A 73 -9.68 -10.05 -9.33
C ASP A 73 -10.32 -10.65 -8.06
N VAL A 74 -11.41 -10.04 -7.59
CA VAL A 74 -12.29 -10.54 -6.52
C VAL A 74 -13.63 -10.96 -7.08
N ILE A 75 -14.46 -11.65 -6.31
CA ILE A 75 -15.76 -12.20 -6.76
C ILE A 75 -16.58 -11.15 -7.53
N ARG A 76 -16.70 -9.94 -6.97
CA ARG A 76 -17.45 -8.84 -7.60
C ARG A 76 -16.89 -8.48 -8.97
N THR A 77 -15.59 -8.29 -9.09
CA THR A 77 -14.97 -7.91 -10.36
C THR A 77 -14.97 -9.07 -11.36
N LYS A 78 -14.89 -10.33 -10.91
CA LYS A 78 -15.07 -11.50 -11.79
C LYS A 78 -16.47 -11.59 -12.40
N ILE A 79 -17.51 -11.17 -11.65
CA ILE A 79 -18.88 -11.07 -12.20
C ILE A 79 -18.96 -9.95 -13.24
N LEU A 80 -18.39 -8.78 -12.96
CA LEU A 80 -18.30 -7.67 -13.92
C LEU A 80 -17.57 -8.10 -15.19
N ASP A 81 -16.42 -8.76 -15.09
CA ASP A 81 -15.65 -9.30 -16.21
C ASP A 81 -16.51 -10.19 -17.11
N ARG A 82 -17.29 -11.09 -16.50
CA ARG A 82 -18.18 -12.00 -17.25
C ARG A 82 -19.26 -11.25 -18.00
N ILE A 83 -19.86 -10.22 -17.39
CA ILE A 83 -20.90 -9.40 -18.02
C ILE A 83 -20.29 -8.58 -19.17
N LEU A 84 -19.14 -7.96 -18.97
CA LEU A 84 -18.48 -7.10 -19.95
C LEU A 84 -17.96 -7.91 -21.14
N ARG A 85 -17.41 -9.12 -20.92
CA ARG A 85 -17.05 -10.03 -22.01
C ARG A 85 -18.25 -10.45 -22.87
N ARG A 86 -19.42 -10.69 -22.26
CA ARG A 86 -20.65 -10.99 -23.00
C ARG A 86 -21.15 -9.81 -23.85
N LYS A 87 -20.70 -8.60 -23.54
CA LYS A 87 -20.96 -7.38 -24.33
C LYS A 87 -19.92 -7.14 -25.42
N GLY A 88 -18.92 -8.02 -25.57
CA GLY A 88 -17.88 -7.92 -26.59
C GLY A 88 -16.59 -7.24 -26.15
N PHE A 89 -16.49 -6.77 -24.90
CA PHE A 89 -15.27 -6.12 -24.42
C PHE A 89 -14.12 -7.11 -24.16
N LYS A 90 -12.90 -6.71 -24.50
CA LYS A 90 -11.67 -7.44 -24.17
C LYS A 90 -11.30 -7.16 -22.73
N VAL A 91 -11.34 -8.18 -21.88
CA VAL A 91 -11.04 -8.06 -20.44
C VAL A 91 -9.76 -8.79 -20.10
N PHE A 92 -8.81 -8.07 -19.55
CA PHE A 92 -7.53 -8.54 -19.02
C PHE A 92 -7.55 -8.49 -17.50
N LYS A 93 -6.94 -9.45 -16.84
CA LYS A 93 -6.96 -9.53 -15.38
C LYS A 93 -5.59 -9.80 -14.81
N ILE A 94 -5.37 -9.28 -13.60
CA ILE A 94 -4.14 -9.50 -12.85
C ILE A 94 -3.98 -10.98 -12.47
N ASN A 95 -2.74 -11.49 -12.58
CA ASN A 95 -2.30 -12.69 -11.87
C ASN A 95 -1.71 -12.27 -10.51
N LYS A 96 -2.43 -12.54 -9.43
CA LYS A 96 -2.00 -12.19 -8.06
C LYS A 96 -0.87 -13.05 -7.51
N GLY A 97 -0.47 -14.13 -8.21
CA GLY A 97 0.53 -15.09 -7.73
C GLY A 97 0.08 -15.78 -6.44
N LYS A 98 -1.15 -16.29 -6.41
CA LYS A 98 -1.73 -16.85 -5.18
C LYS A 98 -0.97 -18.11 -4.74
N GLU A 99 -0.73 -19.03 -5.65
CA GLU A 99 -0.02 -20.30 -5.38
C GLU A 99 1.43 -20.04 -4.92
N GLU A 100 2.16 -19.15 -5.62
CA GLU A 100 3.52 -18.74 -5.25
C GLU A 100 3.56 -18.11 -3.83
N LYS A 101 2.54 -17.34 -3.47
CA LYS A 101 2.44 -16.71 -2.15
C LYS A 101 2.06 -17.71 -1.06
N GLU A 102 1.23 -18.69 -1.36
CA GLU A 102 0.91 -19.80 -0.46
C GLU A 102 2.18 -20.61 -0.17
N GLU A 103 2.95 -20.94 -1.20
CA GLU A 103 4.25 -21.63 -1.06
C GLU A 103 5.26 -20.80 -0.27
N LEU A 104 5.38 -19.50 -0.56
CA LEU A 104 6.26 -18.59 0.17
C LEU A 104 5.93 -18.55 1.67
N THR A 105 4.64 -18.60 2.05
CA THR A 105 4.18 -18.49 3.43
C THR A 105 3.98 -19.83 4.12
N ASP A 106 4.33 -20.94 3.48
CA ASP A 106 4.39 -22.23 4.13
C ASP A 106 5.58 -22.26 5.10
N VAL A 107 5.31 -22.41 6.39
CA VAL A 107 6.34 -22.39 7.45
C VAL A 107 7.37 -23.52 7.33
N TRP A 108 7.03 -24.57 6.61
CA TRP A 108 7.91 -25.70 6.34
C TRP A 108 8.78 -25.54 5.09
N ASN A 109 8.45 -24.57 4.23
CA ASN A 109 9.29 -24.22 3.09
C ASN A 109 10.47 -23.36 3.55
N LEU A 110 11.66 -23.94 3.59
CA LEU A 110 12.89 -23.23 3.97
C LEU A 110 13.49 -22.41 2.83
N ASN A 111 13.05 -22.64 1.59
CA ASN A 111 13.55 -21.91 0.43
C ASN A 111 12.66 -20.70 0.11
N LYS A 112 12.84 -19.61 0.85
CA LYS A 112 12.08 -18.37 0.68
C LYS A 112 12.73 -17.52 -0.41
N VAL A 113 12.04 -17.35 -1.53
CA VAL A 113 12.52 -16.57 -2.67
C VAL A 113 11.66 -15.34 -2.91
N GLN A 114 12.28 -14.29 -3.46
CA GLN A 114 11.56 -13.08 -3.86
C GLN A 114 10.58 -13.39 -4.99
N LEU A 115 9.30 -13.11 -4.76
CA LEU A 115 8.27 -13.21 -5.79
C LEU A 115 8.19 -11.93 -6.64
N LYS A 116 7.57 -12.04 -7.81
CA LYS A 116 7.29 -10.88 -8.66
C LYS A 116 6.57 -9.79 -7.86
N LYS A 117 7.11 -8.57 -7.89
CA LYS A 117 6.53 -7.40 -7.21
C LYS A 117 5.10 -7.16 -7.70
N THR A 118 4.19 -6.78 -6.80
CA THR A 118 2.77 -6.57 -7.14
C THR A 118 2.59 -5.45 -8.17
N VAL A 119 3.46 -4.44 -8.17
CA VAL A 119 3.46 -3.38 -9.19
C VAL A 119 3.76 -3.93 -10.60
N GLU A 120 4.68 -4.90 -10.71
CA GLU A 120 4.95 -5.59 -11.96
C GLU A 120 3.75 -6.45 -12.43
N ARG A 121 3.02 -7.06 -11.47
CA ARG A 121 1.79 -7.79 -11.81
C ARG A 121 0.69 -6.86 -12.34
N TYR A 122 0.65 -5.60 -11.88
CA TYR A 122 -0.22 -4.59 -12.48
C TYR A 122 0.26 -4.19 -13.88
N ALA A 123 1.55 -3.96 -14.07
CA ALA A 123 2.12 -3.64 -15.38
C ALA A 123 1.91 -4.77 -16.39
N ASP A 124 1.98 -6.03 -15.96
CA ASP A 124 1.74 -7.20 -16.83
C ASP A 124 0.34 -7.20 -17.45
N VAL A 125 -0.67 -6.60 -16.78
CA VAL A 125 -2.01 -6.48 -17.35
C VAL A 125 -2.00 -5.58 -18.60
N PHE A 126 -1.27 -4.48 -18.55
CA PHE A 126 -1.12 -3.56 -19.69
C PHE A 126 -0.22 -4.16 -20.77
N ARG A 127 0.84 -4.87 -20.40
CA ARG A 127 1.68 -5.62 -21.37
C ARG A 127 0.88 -6.66 -22.12
N ALA A 128 -0.04 -7.36 -21.42
CA ALA A 128 -0.93 -8.32 -22.05
C ALA A 128 -1.96 -7.69 -23.03
N MET A 129 -2.23 -6.40 -22.88
CA MET A 129 -3.05 -5.62 -23.83
C MET A 129 -2.24 -5.19 -25.07
N GLY A 130 -0.92 -5.38 -25.08
CA GLY A 130 -0.02 -5.00 -26.16
C GLY A 130 0.73 -3.69 -25.97
N PHE A 131 0.61 -3.06 -24.78
CA PHE A 131 1.31 -1.82 -24.48
C PHE A 131 2.75 -2.07 -23.97
N LYS A 132 3.66 -1.14 -24.29
CA LYS A 132 4.98 -1.10 -23.68
C LYS A 132 4.87 -0.53 -22.27
N VAL A 133 5.38 -1.24 -21.26
CA VAL A 133 5.43 -0.79 -19.86
C VAL A 133 6.75 -1.24 -19.22
N GLU A 134 7.58 -0.29 -18.91
CA GLU A 134 8.82 -0.50 -18.15
C GLU A 134 8.75 0.35 -16.88
N LEU A 135 8.78 -0.29 -15.71
CA LEU A 135 8.71 0.41 -14.43
C LEU A 135 10.12 0.79 -13.96
N SER A 136 10.30 2.02 -13.56
CA SER A 136 11.59 2.55 -13.08
C SER A 136 12.02 1.96 -11.73
N HIS A 137 11.07 1.54 -10.92
CA HIS A 137 11.28 1.15 -9.51
C HIS A 137 12.01 2.21 -8.67
N LYS A 138 11.87 3.48 -9.00
CA LYS A 138 12.47 4.60 -8.29
C LYS A 138 11.41 5.46 -7.61
N LEU A 139 11.73 5.99 -6.45
CA LEU A 139 10.93 7.04 -5.85
C LEU A 139 10.97 8.28 -6.72
N ARG A 140 9.79 8.87 -6.94
CA ARG A 140 9.69 10.15 -7.66
C ARG A 140 10.29 11.26 -6.78
N PRO A 141 11.24 12.05 -7.29
CA PRO A 141 11.71 13.22 -6.56
C PRO A 141 10.58 14.22 -6.38
N VAL A 142 10.36 14.68 -5.15
CA VAL A 142 9.41 15.75 -4.85
C VAL A 142 10.22 16.96 -4.39
N PRO A 143 10.15 18.08 -5.10
CA PRO A 143 10.86 19.29 -4.73
C PRO A 143 10.24 19.90 -3.46
N GLY A 144 11.04 20.61 -2.69
CA GLY A 144 10.63 21.33 -1.49
C GLY A 144 11.50 21.02 -0.28
N GLN A 145 11.38 21.86 0.73
CA GLN A 145 12.03 21.62 2.02
C GLN A 145 11.24 20.58 2.79
N LYS A 146 11.93 19.52 3.21
CA LYS A 146 11.35 18.45 4.00
C LYS A 146 11.69 18.60 5.47
N SER A 147 10.74 18.30 6.36
CA SER A 147 10.95 18.43 7.79
C SER A 147 10.11 17.43 8.59
N GLY A 148 10.76 16.81 9.57
CA GLY A 148 10.13 15.90 10.52
C GLY A 148 9.89 14.50 9.98
N ILE A 149 9.50 13.62 10.87
CA ILE A 149 9.31 12.19 10.63
C ILE A 149 7.86 11.82 10.83
N GLY A 150 7.28 11.12 9.86
CA GLY A 150 5.97 10.48 10.03
C GLY A 150 6.12 9.12 10.72
N LEU A 151 5.26 8.83 11.67
CA LEU A 151 5.18 7.51 12.31
C LEU A 151 3.75 6.97 12.23
N ALA A 152 3.57 5.85 11.50
CA ALA A 152 2.33 5.09 11.39
C ALA A 152 2.48 3.73 12.08
N PRO A 153 2.22 3.64 13.41
CA PRO A 153 2.51 2.45 14.19
C PRO A 153 1.48 1.33 14.04
N PHE A 154 0.37 1.61 13.36
CA PHE A 154 -0.74 0.67 13.24
C PHE A 154 -0.77 -0.06 11.90
N ALA A 155 -1.33 -1.25 11.93
CA ALA A 155 -1.70 -2.05 10.76
C ALA A 155 -3.00 -2.80 11.02
N GLN A 156 -3.66 -3.28 9.97
CA GLN A 156 -4.93 -3.97 10.07
C GLN A 156 -4.87 -5.26 10.91
N HIS A 157 -3.72 -5.94 10.91
CA HIS A 157 -3.56 -7.26 11.54
C HIS A 157 -2.40 -7.25 12.52
N ARG A 158 -2.55 -8.00 13.62
CA ARG A 158 -1.54 -8.12 14.69
C ARG A 158 -0.17 -8.55 14.15
N GLY A 159 -0.15 -9.47 13.18
CA GLY A 159 1.08 -9.98 12.58
C GLY A 159 1.93 -8.97 11.82
N LYS A 160 1.46 -7.74 11.65
CA LYS A 160 2.17 -6.64 10.99
C LYS A 160 2.51 -5.49 11.94
N MET A 161 2.00 -5.52 13.18
CA MET A 161 2.03 -4.37 14.07
C MET A 161 3.08 -4.58 15.15
N LEU A 162 4.09 -3.71 15.16
CA LEU A 162 5.07 -3.65 16.26
C LEU A 162 4.32 -3.44 17.58
N PRO A 163 4.74 -4.07 18.70
CA PRO A 163 4.16 -3.77 20.00
C PRO A 163 4.07 -2.26 20.24
N LEU A 164 2.92 -1.79 20.74
CA LEU A 164 2.67 -0.35 20.87
C LEU A 164 3.65 0.30 21.85
N GLU A 165 4.08 -0.43 22.87
CA GLU A 165 5.09 0.01 23.83
C GLU A 165 6.43 0.30 23.13
N LYS A 166 6.82 -0.54 22.16
CA LYS A 166 8.03 -0.32 21.35
C LYS A 166 7.87 0.85 20.39
N SER A 167 6.69 1.03 19.84
CA SER A 167 6.38 2.17 18.97
C SER A 167 6.36 3.48 19.75
N TYR A 168 5.85 3.46 20.98
CA TYR A 168 5.88 4.59 21.91
C TYR A 168 7.32 4.98 22.28
N GLU A 169 8.15 4.01 22.70
CA GLU A 169 9.56 4.25 22.98
C GLU A 169 10.34 4.77 21.76
N LEU A 170 10.06 4.22 20.57
CA LEU A 170 10.64 4.72 19.33
C LEU A 170 10.29 6.21 19.13
N ALA A 171 9.02 6.59 19.31
CA ALA A 171 8.59 7.97 19.21
C ALA A 171 9.32 8.88 20.19
N LYS A 172 9.49 8.48 21.46
CA LYS A 172 10.22 9.22 22.47
C LYS A 172 11.70 9.46 22.10
N ILE A 173 12.36 8.43 21.57
CA ILE A 173 13.75 8.53 21.15
C ILE A 173 13.89 9.52 19.98
N LEU A 174 13.04 9.38 18.96
CA LEU A 174 13.13 10.21 17.76
C LEU A 174 12.69 11.66 18.00
N ALA A 175 11.71 11.89 18.86
CA ALA A 175 11.21 13.22 19.22
C ALA A 175 12.25 14.13 19.90
N GLN A 176 13.33 13.56 20.43
CA GLN A 176 14.45 14.32 20.99
C GLN A 176 15.20 15.14 19.92
N LYS A 177 15.13 14.71 18.66
CA LYS A 177 15.90 15.33 17.57
C LYS A 177 15.04 15.80 16.41
N HIS A 178 13.86 15.21 16.22
CA HIS A 178 12.99 15.45 15.08
C HIS A 178 11.56 15.72 15.51
N PRO A 179 10.82 16.63 14.87
CA PRO A 179 9.37 16.69 15.01
C PRO A 179 8.74 15.37 14.51
N ILE A 180 7.84 14.78 15.31
CA ILE A 180 7.18 13.52 14.96
C ILE A 180 5.70 13.77 14.66
N TYR A 181 5.24 13.30 13.53
CA TYR A 181 3.84 13.35 13.12
C TYR A 181 3.25 11.95 13.12
N PHE A 182 2.23 11.73 13.95
CA PHE A 182 1.56 10.43 14.03
C PHE A 182 0.45 10.31 12.98
N PHE A 183 0.45 9.18 12.27
CA PHE A 183 -0.57 8.80 11.30
C PHE A 183 -1.31 7.54 11.74
N GLY A 184 -2.62 7.54 11.56
CA GLY A 184 -3.50 6.45 11.91
C GLY A 184 -4.94 6.76 11.53
N GLY A 185 -5.85 5.82 11.75
CA GLY A 185 -7.25 6.00 11.41
C GLY A 185 -8.19 5.20 12.32
N GLY A 186 -9.39 5.74 12.50
CA GLY A 186 -10.38 5.16 13.39
C GLY A 186 -10.17 5.51 14.86
N LYS A 187 -11.27 5.38 15.64
CA LYS A 187 -11.37 5.94 16.99
C LYS A 187 -10.26 5.47 17.94
N LYS A 188 -9.99 4.17 18.01
CA LYS A 188 -9.01 3.61 18.97
C LYS A 188 -7.57 4.05 18.67
N GLU A 189 -7.19 4.11 17.39
CA GLU A 189 -5.87 4.57 17.00
C GLU A 189 -5.70 6.05 17.30
N THR A 190 -6.71 6.87 17.00
CA THR A 190 -6.73 8.30 17.28
C THR A 190 -6.58 8.57 18.78
N GLU A 191 -7.37 7.91 19.63
CA GLU A 191 -7.26 8.04 21.09
C GLU A 191 -5.86 7.70 21.61
N THR A 192 -5.24 6.64 21.07
CA THR A 192 -3.87 6.24 21.45
C THR A 192 -2.85 7.29 21.02
N LEU A 193 -2.94 7.80 19.79
CA LEU A 193 -1.97 8.77 19.28
C LEU A 193 -2.13 10.16 19.91
N GLU A 194 -3.33 10.57 20.26
CA GLU A 194 -3.57 11.81 21.03
C GLU A 194 -3.01 11.73 22.46
N LYS A 195 -3.13 10.55 23.09
CA LYS A 195 -2.45 10.30 24.36
C LYS A 195 -0.94 10.44 24.21
N TRP A 196 -0.33 9.83 23.20
CA TRP A 196 1.11 9.96 22.95
C TRP A 196 1.54 11.40 22.68
N GLU A 197 0.74 12.17 21.91
CA GLU A 197 0.96 13.61 21.68
C GLU A 197 1.01 14.38 23.01
N SER A 198 0.15 14.06 23.98
CA SER A 198 0.10 14.74 25.27
C SER A 198 1.28 14.37 26.20
N GLU A 199 1.89 13.21 26.00
CA GLU A 199 2.96 12.66 26.85
C GLU A 199 4.37 12.87 26.27
N ILE A 200 4.50 12.99 24.95
CA ILE A 200 5.80 13.10 24.27
C ILE A 200 5.96 14.49 23.66
N PRO A 201 6.85 15.34 24.17
CA PRO A 201 7.16 16.63 23.56
C PRO A 201 7.61 16.50 22.10
N ASN A 202 7.39 17.53 21.28
CA ASN A 202 7.78 17.58 19.88
C ASN A 202 7.08 16.55 19.00
N THR A 203 5.85 16.15 19.38
CA THR A 203 5.01 15.24 18.60
C THR A 203 3.66 15.86 18.28
N LYS A 204 3.01 15.41 17.20
CA LYS A 204 1.67 15.85 16.78
C LYS A 204 0.88 14.71 16.15
N SER A 205 -0.31 14.45 16.65
CA SER A 205 -1.23 13.49 16.04
C SER A 205 -2.03 14.14 14.91
N LEU A 206 -1.97 13.52 13.74
CA LEU A 206 -2.75 13.87 12.54
C LEU A 206 -3.88 12.87 12.29
N SER A 207 -3.97 11.83 13.12
CA SER A 207 -4.98 10.77 12.98
C SER A 207 -6.41 11.33 13.01
N GLY A 208 -7.18 11.02 11.97
CA GLY A 208 -8.57 11.46 11.85
C GLY A 208 -8.78 12.97 11.65
N LYS A 209 -7.71 13.76 11.52
CA LYS A 209 -7.76 15.24 11.40
C LYS A 209 -7.61 15.74 9.96
N LEU A 210 -7.13 14.88 9.05
CA LEU A 210 -6.84 15.23 7.66
C LEU A 210 -7.72 14.43 6.70
N SER A 211 -8.09 15.04 5.60
CA SER A 211 -8.55 14.32 4.41
C SER A 211 -7.39 13.55 3.76
N LEU A 212 -7.67 12.57 2.92
CA LEU A 212 -6.62 11.81 2.24
C LEU A 212 -5.70 12.71 1.38
N SER A 213 -6.23 13.78 0.79
CA SER A 213 -5.43 14.76 0.03
C SER A 213 -4.46 15.52 0.93
N GLU A 214 -4.94 16.01 2.08
CA GLU A 214 -4.10 16.72 3.05
C GLU A 214 -3.07 15.78 3.69
N GLU A 215 -3.44 14.50 3.92
CA GLU A 215 -2.52 13.47 4.40
C GLU A 215 -1.39 13.23 3.39
N LEU A 216 -1.70 13.07 2.10
CA LEU A 216 -0.72 12.94 1.03
C LEU A 216 0.21 14.16 0.95
N GLN A 217 -0.36 15.37 1.03
CA GLN A 217 0.44 16.59 1.04
C GLN A 217 1.37 16.60 2.25
N LYS A 218 0.86 16.32 3.46
CA LYS A 218 1.71 16.28 4.66
C LYS A 218 2.81 15.24 4.56
N ILE A 219 2.52 14.04 4.06
CA ILE A 219 3.53 13.00 3.87
C ILE A 219 4.61 13.46 2.88
N SER A 220 4.26 14.20 1.84
CA SER A 220 5.24 14.71 0.86
C SER A 220 6.23 15.75 1.44
N GLU A 221 5.85 16.41 2.51
CA GLU A 221 6.66 17.40 3.24
C GLU A 221 7.60 16.76 4.28
N LEU A 222 7.46 15.46 4.56
CA LEU A 222 8.29 14.77 5.55
C LEU A 222 9.65 14.36 4.99
N GLU A 223 10.67 14.38 5.84
CA GLU A 223 11.99 13.83 5.54
C GLU A 223 11.92 12.33 5.28
N LEU A 224 11.16 11.63 6.12
CA LEU A 224 10.89 10.21 5.97
C LEU A 224 9.60 9.79 6.70
N MET A 225 9.10 8.63 6.32
CA MET A 225 8.00 7.93 6.98
C MET A 225 8.53 6.66 7.65
N ILE A 226 8.07 6.35 8.86
CA ILE A 226 8.23 5.04 9.49
C ILE A 226 6.85 4.39 9.51
N SER A 227 6.71 3.26 8.86
CA SER A 227 5.43 2.59 8.72
C SER A 227 5.56 1.09 8.91
N MET A 228 4.53 0.49 9.47
CA MET A 228 4.33 -0.95 9.34
C MET A 228 4.11 -1.32 7.86
N ASP A 229 4.15 -2.61 7.53
CA ASP A 229 3.65 -3.12 6.23
C ASP A 229 2.14 -2.79 6.12
N SER A 230 1.83 -1.54 5.79
CA SER A 230 0.48 -0.96 5.79
C SER A 230 0.27 0.02 4.64
N ALA A 231 -0.91 0.64 4.57
CA ALA A 231 -1.25 1.63 3.55
C ALA A 231 -0.28 2.82 3.56
N ASN A 232 0.18 3.27 4.72
CA ASN A 232 1.04 4.44 4.86
C ASN A 232 2.38 4.31 4.13
N MET A 233 2.98 3.09 4.08
CA MET A 233 4.16 2.82 3.27
C MET A 233 3.89 3.11 1.77
N HIS A 234 2.71 2.76 1.28
CA HIS A 234 2.33 2.99 -0.12
C HIS A 234 1.96 4.45 -0.39
N LEU A 235 1.38 5.16 0.60
CA LEU A 235 1.13 6.60 0.50
C LEU A 235 2.45 7.37 0.43
N ALA A 236 3.43 7.02 1.28
CA ALA A 236 4.78 7.58 1.22
C ALA A 236 5.43 7.36 -0.16
N SER A 237 5.33 6.14 -0.71
CA SER A 237 5.81 5.83 -2.06
C SER A 237 5.13 6.67 -3.14
N LEU A 238 3.81 6.90 -3.02
CA LEU A 238 3.03 7.66 -4.00
C LEU A 238 3.50 9.12 -4.10
N VAL A 239 3.86 9.71 -2.97
CA VAL A 239 4.31 11.10 -2.89
C VAL A 239 5.83 11.27 -2.81
N GLY A 240 6.59 10.21 -3.11
CA GLY A 240 8.06 10.27 -3.21
C GLY A 240 8.78 10.47 -1.87
N THR A 241 8.17 10.09 -0.76
CA THR A 241 8.79 10.14 0.56
C THR A 241 9.43 8.80 0.89
N ARG A 242 10.70 8.83 1.33
CA ARG A 242 11.43 7.66 1.84
C ARG A 242 10.64 7.01 2.98
N CYS A 243 10.57 5.69 3.03
CA CYS A 243 9.84 4.97 4.06
C CYS A 243 10.67 3.84 4.65
N ILE A 244 10.99 3.94 5.94
CA ILE A 244 11.48 2.81 6.72
C ILE A 244 10.27 1.92 7.04
N SER A 245 10.27 0.70 6.54
CA SER A 245 9.15 -0.23 6.67
C SER A 245 9.45 -1.37 7.64
N VAL A 246 8.51 -1.60 8.57
CA VAL A 246 8.62 -2.64 9.60
C VAL A 246 7.79 -3.86 9.22
N TRP A 247 8.43 -5.03 9.24
CA TRP A 247 7.83 -6.28 8.77
C TRP A 247 7.88 -7.37 9.87
N GLY A 248 6.70 -7.89 10.19
CA GLY A 248 6.51 -8.96 11.17
C GLY A 248 6.32 -10.34 10.52
N SER A 249 5.11 -10.88 10.59
CA SER A 249 4.74 -12.18 9.99
C SER A 249 4.69 -12.18 8.46
N THR A 250 4.68 -11.00 7.85
CA THR A 250 4.80 -10.78 6.40
C THR A 250 6.25 -10.56 5.99
N HIS A 251 6.52 -10.48 4.68
CA HIS A 251 7.86 -10.24 4.14
C HIS A 251 7.78 -9.48 2.80
N PRO A 252 8.75 -8.60 2.49
CA PRO A 252 8.85 -7.95 1.18
C PRO A 252 8.85 -8.93 -0.01
N TYR A 253 9.32 -10.16 0.20
CA TYR A 253 9.34 -11.23 -0.81
C TYR A 253 7.95 -11.56 -1.38
N ALA A 254 6.86 -11.28 -0.66
CA ALA A 254 5.51 -11.39 -1.20
C ALA A 254 5.18 -10.34 -2.29
N GLY A 255 6.12 -9.41 -2.55
CA GLY A 255 6.03 -8.39 -3.59
C GLY A 255 5.24 -7.15 -3.20
N PHE A 256 5.14 -6.84 -1.90
CA PHE A 256 4.35 -5.71 -1.39
C PHE A 256 5.19 -4.51 -0.91
N LEU A 257 6.51 -4.55 -1.06
CA LEU A 257 7.32 -3.35 -0.76
C LEU A 257 6.80 -2.15 -1.55
N GLY A 258 6.81 -0.98 -0.94
CA GLY A 258 6.36 0.27 -1.56
C GLY A 258 7.11 0.56 -2.86
N PHE A 259 6.44 1.12 -3.86
CA PHE A 259 7.06 1.44 -5.14
C PHE A 259 8.25 2.38 -4.96
N GLY A 260 9.42 2.00 -5.47
CA GLY A 260 10.64 2.78 -5.37
C GLY A 260 11.30 2.83 -4.00
N GLN A 261 10.73 2.17 -2.97
CA GLN A 261 11.36 2.09 -1.65
C GLN A 261 12.55 1.13 -1.65
N SER A 262 13.59 1.47 -0.88
CA SER A 262 14.80 0.66 -0.78
C SER A 262 14.59 -0.57 0.12
N GLU A 263 15.23 -1.67 -0.23
CA GLU A 263 15.32 -2.86 0.64
C GLU A 263 16.19 -2.59 1.87
N ASP A 264 17.10 -1.60 1.83
CA ASP A 264 17.91 -1.18 2.97
C ASP A 264 17.07 -0.52 4.08
N ASP A 265 15.89 0.02 3.71
CA ASP A 265 14.92 0.59 4.65
C ASP A 265 13.91 -0.44 5.20
N VAL A 266 14.15 -1.73 4.94
CA VAL A 266 13.32 -2.83 5.46
C VAL A 266 13.85 -3.28 6.82
N VAL A 267 13.07 -3.04 7.87
CA VAL A 267 13.43 -3.45 9.24
C VAL A 267 12.62 -4.68 9.65
N GLN A 268 13.32 -5.74 9.99
CA GLN A 268 12.73 -7.04 10.33
C GLN A 268 13.70 -7.89 11.16
N VAL A 269 13.20 -8.93 11.81
CA VAL A 269 14.02 -10.00 12.39
C VAL A 269 14.34 -10.98 11.27
N LYS A 270 15.62 -11.13 10.93
CA LYS A 270 16.07 -11.90 9.75
C LYS A 270 16.12 -13.42 9.98
N ASP A 271 16.50 -13.85 11.19
CA ASP A 271 16.88 -15.24 11.48
C ASP A 271 15.72 -16.12 11.97
N LEU A 272 14.49 -15.82 11.56
CA LEU A 272 13.30 -16.60 11.89
C LEU A 272 12.84 -17.40 10.68
N THR A 273 13.05 -18.71 10.71
CA THR A 273 12.70 -19.64 9.62
C THR A 273 11.20 -19.71 9.34
N CYS A 274 10.35 -19.42 10.34
CA CYS A 274 8.89 -19.40 10.18
C CYS A 274 8.37 -18.22 9.34
N ARG A 275 9.21 -17.25 8.96
CA ARG A 275 8.81 -16.06 8.19
C ARG A 275 9.09 -16.20 6.70
N PRO A 276 8.21 -15.62 5.84
CA PRO A 276 6.85 -15.18 6.16
C PRO A 276 5.93 -16.37 6.43
N CYS A 277 5.02 -16.23 7.39
CA CYS A 277 3.98 -17.22 7.68
C CYS A 277 2.58 -16.75 7.30
N SER A 278 2.43 -15.50 6.86
CA SER A 278 1.19 -14.93 6.33
C SER A 278 1.48 -13.96 5.19
N VAL A 279 0.62 -13.97 4.17
CA VAL A 279 0.68 -13.00 3.06
C VAL A 279 0.22 -11.62 3.53
N PHE A 280 -0.78 -11.56 4.43
CA PHE A 280 -1.45 -10.32 4.85
C PHE A 280 -1.31 -10.03 6.34
N GLY A 281 -0.65 -10.91 7.10
CA GLY A 281 -0.49 -10.76 8.55
C GLY A 281 -1.74 -11.14 9.35
N ASP A 282 -2.70 -11.79 8.72
CA ASP A 282 -4.03 -12.16 9.23
C ASP A 282 -4.07 -13.54 9.92
N LYS A 283 -3.00 -14.31 9.80
CA LYS A 283 -2.89 -15.61 10.47
C LYS A 283 -2.36 -15.45 11.90
N GLU A 284 -2.84 -16.31 12.80
CA GLU A 284 -2.28 -16.45 14.14
C GLU A 284 -0.81 -16.88 14.09
N CYS A 285 -0.05 -16.50 15.12
CA CYS A 285 1.35 -16.85 15.18
C CYS A 285 1.52 -18.38 15.37
N TYR A 286 2.16 -19.02 14.41
CA TYR A 286 2.49 -20.45 14.47
C TYR A 286 3.28 -20.83 15.74
N ARG A 287 4.20 -19.97 16.17
CA ARG A 287 5.01 -20.17 17.38
C ARG A 287 4.27 -19.76 18.67
N GLY A 288 3.24 -18.94 18.57
CA GLY A 288 2.51 -18.36 19.70
C GLY A 288 3.18 -17.14 20.36
N ASP A 289 4.45 -16.86 20.05
CA ASP A 289 5.27 -15.84 20.74
C ASP A 289 5.43 -14.52 19.97
N TRP A 290 5.02 -14.44 18.73
CA TRP A 290 5.20 -13.28 17.86
C TRP A 290 6.64 -12.75 17.78
N ALA A 291 7.63 -13.63 17.92
CA ALA A 291 9.07 -13.28 17.96
C ALA A 291 9.50 -12.32 16.84
N CYS A 292 8.90 -12.44 15.64
CA CYS A 292 9.18 -11.52 14.52
C CYS A 292 8.89 -10.04 14.80
N LEU A 293 8.10 -9.75 15.82
CA LEU A 293 7.76 -8.39 16.29
C LEU A 293 8.29 -8.15 17.71
N GLU A 294 8.13 -9.15 18.59
CA GLU A 294 8.56 -9.03 20.00
C GLU A 294 10.09 -8.95 20.15
N GLU A 295 10.87 -9.62 19.32
CA GLU A 295 12.33 -9.56 19.35
C GLU A 295 12.91 -8.44 18.45
N LEU A 296 12.05 -7.70 17.70
CA LEU A 296 12.54 -6.63 16.85
C LEU A 296 13.14 -5.50 17.70
N ASN A 297 14.43 -5.25 17.47
CA ASN A 297 15.14 -4.19 18.16
C ASN A 297 14.89 -2.85 17.47
N ILE A 298 14.21 -1.92 18.16
CA ILE A 298 13.87 -0.58 17.64
C ILE A 298 15.10 0.26 17.31
N GLN A 299 16.27 -0.04 17.90
CA GLN A 299 17.53 0.65 17.57
C GLN A 299 17.93 0.45 16.09
N LYS A 300 17.44 -0.62 15.42
CA LYS A 300 17.63 -0.78 13.99
C LYS A 300 16.87 0.29 13.20
N ILE A 301 15.67 0.67 13.68
CA ILE A 301 14.87 1.75 13.08
C ILE A 301 15.57 3.10 13.32
N VAL A 302 15.99 3.35 14.57
CA VAL A 302 16.70 4.60 14.92
C VAL A 302 17.98 4.78 14.09
N LYS A 303 18.73 3.71 13.85
CA LYS A 303 19.93 3.76 12.98
C LYS A 303 19.56 4.05 11.53
N ALA A 304 18.49 3.44 11.00
CA ALA A 304 18.06 3.66 9.64
C ALA A 304 17.55 5.09 9.39
N VAL A 305 17.04 5.79 10.42
CA VAL A 305 16.67 7.22 10.34
C VAL A 305 17.90 8.09 10.06
N ASN A 306 19.05 7.76 10.63
CA ASN A 306 20.26 8.58 10.57
C ASN A 306 21.16 8.27 9.34
N LEU A 307 20.72 7.38 8.44
CA LEU A 307 21.41 7.05 7.19
C LEU A 307 20.79 7.82 6.01
#